data_e0b4eeb7a60189f30752a75832cff4e2
#
_entry.id   e0b4eeb7a60189f30752a75832cff4e2
#
_cell.length_a   1.000
_cell.length_b   1.000
_cell.length_c   1.000
_cell.angle_alpha   90.00
_cell.angle_beta   90.00
_cell.angle_gamma   90.00
#
_symmetry.space_group_name_H-M   'P 1'
#
loop_
_entity.id
_entity.type
_entity.pdbx_description
1 polymer ?
#
loop_
_entity_poly.entity_id
_entity_poly.type
_entity_poly.pdbx_seq_one_letter_code
_entity_poly.pdbx_strand_id
1 'polypeptide(L)'
;MLCGTLLTACTSVSPEQRAAEAALSYYHDLTNDRVEVFLENKAGVDKLPADYCDQLLETYRKYLADIKERHGGIHEIQISPNVGRCDSTLHLTYAFLLLCYNDSTQEEVVVPMVEENGNWKMK
;
A
#
# COMPACT_ATOMS: atom_id res chain seq x y z
N MET A 1 -6.18 2.40 -42.19
CA MET A 1 -5.92 2.50 -41.66
C MET A 1 -5.52 2.60 -40.69
N LEU A 2 -5.33 2.70 -40.09
CA LEU A 2 -4.96 2.84 -39.34
C LEU A 2 -4.52 2.86 -38.34
N CYS A 3 -4.29 2.97 -38.09
CA CYS A 3 -3.92 3.08 -37.39
C CYS A 3 -3.71 3.18 -36.32
N GLY A 4 -3.71 3.31 -36.02
CA GLY A 4 -3.59 3.67 -34.98
C GLY A 4 -3.00 3.19 -33.94
N THR A 5 -2.77 2.89 -33.84
CA THR A 5 -2.39 2.41 -33.02
C THR A 5 -1.58 2.77 -32.15
N LEU A 6 -1.35 3.09 -32.12
CA LEU A 6 -0.67 3.39 -31.48
C LEU A 6 -0.52 3.81 -30.47
N LEU A 7 -0.51 4.07 -30.35
CA LEU A 7 -0.42 4.67 -29.51
C LEU A 7 -0.30 4.47 -28.25
N THR A 8 -0.77 4.39 -28.02
CA THR A 8 -0.92 3.99 -26.88
C THR A 8 0.17 3.47 -26.13
N ALA A 9 0.88 2.77 -26.60
CA ALA A 9 1.99 2.20 -25.99
C ALA A 9 2.84 3.19 -25.33
N CYS A 10 2.69 4.40 -25.68
CA CYS A 10 3.51 5.40 -25.12
C CYS A 10 3.19 5.73 -23.72
N THR A 11 2.11 5.27 -23.22
CA THR A 11 1.71 5.62 -21.87
C THR A 11 2.46 4.79 -20.89
N SER A 12 3.48 5.32 -20.27
CA SER A 12 4.16 4.62 -19.21
C SER A 12 3.66 5.12 -17.87
N VAL A 13 3.41 4.18 -16.98
CA VAL A 13 2.95 4.49 -15.64
C VAL A 13 4.15 4.87 -14.79
N SER A 14 4.04 5.95 -14.04
CA SER A 14 5.14 6.42 -13.19
C SER A 14 5.42 5.44 -12.06
N PRO A 15 6.65 5.46 -11.51
CA PRO A 15 6.96 4.66 -10.34
C PRO A 15 6.02 4.97 -9.17
N GLU A 16 5.68 6.24 -8.98
CA GLU A 16 4.76 6.63 -7.92
C GLU A 16 3.40 5.95 -8.08
N GLN A 17 2.89 5.92 -9.31
CA GLN A 17 1.60 5.30 -9.59
C GLN A 17 1.67 3.79 -9.35
N ARG A 18 2.74 3.14 -9.81
CA ARG A 18 2.89 1.70 -9.61
C ARG A 18 3.02 1.34 -8.14
N ALA A 19 3.78 2.13 -7.39
CA ALA A 19 3.93 1.93 -5.95
C ALA A 19 2.59 2.11 -5.25
N ALA A 20 1.83 3.13 -5.64
CA ALA A 20 0.52 3.39 -5.04
C ALA A 20 -0.47 2.28 -5.33
N GLU A 21 -0.47 1.76 -6.55
CA GLU A 21 -1.36 0.64 -6.90
C GLU A 21 -1.01 -0.62 -6.10
N ALA A 22 0.28 -0.90 -5.93
CA ALA A 22 0.70 -2.03 -5.12
C ALA A 22 0.29 -1.84 -3.66
N ALA A 23 0.55 -0.66 -3.11
CA ALA A 23 0.19 -0.35 -1.73
C ALA A 23 -1.32 -0.48 -1.52
N LEU A 24 -2.12 0.00 -2.48
CA LEU A 24 -3.57 -0.12 -2.41
C LEU A 24 -4.00 -1.59 -2.32
N SER A 25 -3.43 -2.43 -3.16
CA SER A 25 -3.72 -3.85 -3.16
C SER A 25 -3.40 -4.49 -1.80
N TYR A 26 -2.24 -4.14 -1.23
CA TYR A 26 -1.82 -4.69 0.06
C TYR A 26 -2.73 -4.22 1.18
N TYR A 27 -3.13 -2.95 1.16
CA TYR A 27 -4.04 -2.42 2.17
C TYR A 27 -5.45 -3.02 2.06
N HIS A 28 -5.87 -3.40 0.85
CA HIS A 28 -7.13 -4.16 0.72
C HIS A 28 -7.03 -5.50 1.45
N ASP A 29 -5.89 -6.17 1.36
CA ASP A 29 -5.70 -7.41 2.11
C ASP A 29 -5.76 -7.14 3.62
N LEU A 30 -5.07 -6.10 4.07
CA LEU A 30 -5.05 -5.74 5.49
C LEU A 30 -6.47 -5.50 6.02
N THR A 31 -7.25 -4.70 5.30
CA THR A 31 -8.59 -4.31 5.77
C THR A 31 -9.62 -5.41 5.60
N ASN A 32 -9.28 -6.49 4.92
CA ASN A 32 -10.13 -7.68 4.83
C ASN A 32 -9.62 -8.78 5.77
N ASP A 33 -8.89 -8.40 6.81
CA ASP A 33 -8.36 -9.29 7.84
C ASP A 33 -7.36 -10.34 7.34
N ARG A 34 -6.80 -10.12 6.15
CA ARG A 34 -5.75 -10.98 5.63
C ARG A 34 -4.39 -10.42 6.03
N VAL A 35 -4.18 -10.35 7.35
CA VAL A 35 -2.97 -9.72 7.89
C VAL A 35 -1.71 -10.51 7.55
N GLU A 36 -1.81 -11.83 7.42
CA GLU A 36 -0.67 -12.66 7.03
C GLU A 36 -0.24 -12.35 5.60
N VAL A 37 -1.20 -12.20 4.69
CA VAL A 37 -0.90 -11.84 3.30
C VAL A 37 -0.29 -10.44 3.25
N PHE A 38 -0.82 -9.53 4.04
CA PHE A 38 -0.29 -8.18 4.13
C PHE A 38 1.19 -8.21 4.55
N LEU A 39 1.52 -8.99 5.57
CA LEU A 39 2.88 -9.11 6.06
C LEU A 39 3.82 -9.70 5.00
N GLU A 40 3.34 -10.65 4.19
CA GLU A 40 4.15 -11.26 3.15
C GLU A 40 4.65 -10.26 2.12
N ASN A 41 4.03 -9.11 2.04
CA ASN A 41 4.40 -8.07 1.07
C ASN A 41 5.31 -7.01 1.67
N LYS A 42 5.89 -7.31 2.84
CA LYS A 42 6.91 -6.46 3.44
C LYS A 42 8.28 -6.87 2.90
N ALA A 43 9.06 -5.88 2.48
CA ALA A 43 10.41 -6.13 1.95
C ALA A 43 11.25 -6.86 3.01
N GLY A 44 11.92 -7.91 2.58
CA GLY A 44 12.82 -8.66 3.47
C GLY A 44 12.11 -9.48 4.53
N VAL A 45 10.82 -9.74 4.37
CA VAL A 45 10.05 -10.47 5.40
C VAL A 45 10.60 -11.86 5.67
N ASP A 46 11.14 -12.51 4.64
CA ASP A 46 11.71 -13.86 4.77
C ASP A 46 12.95 -13.90 5.64
N LYS A 47 13.54 -12.75 5.92
CA LYS A 47 14.73 -12.65 6.78
C LYS A 47 14.39 -12.24 8.21
N LEU A 48 13.12 -12.03 8.53
CA LEU A 48 12.70 -11.63 9.86
C LEU A 48 12.53 -12.84 10.77
N PRO A 49 12.90 -12.72 12.04
CA PRO A 49 12.65 -13.81 13.02
C PRO A 49 11.14 -14.07 13.16
N ALA A 50 10.78 -15.32 13.42
CA ALA A 50 9.38 -15.71 13.53
C ALA A 50 8.65 -14.95 14.63
N ASP A 51 9.28 -14.73 15.76
CA ASP A 51 8.64 -14.02 16.87
C ASP A 51 8.42 -12.54 16.53
N TYR A 52 9.31 -11.95 15.74
CA TYR A 52 9.10 -10.58 15.27
C TYR A 52 7.92 -10.51 14.29
N CYS A 53 7.79 -11.49 13.40
CA CYS A 53 6.63 -11.58 12.50
C CYS A 53 5.34 -11.69 13.31
N ASP A 54 5.33 -12.48 14.37
CA ASP A 54 4.16 -12.61 15.24
C ASP A 54 3.79 -11.27 15.87
N GLN A 55 4.80 -10.49 16.28
CA GLN A 55 4.57 -9.16 16.84
C GLN A 55 3.98 -8.21 15.81
N LEU A 56 4.45 -8.28 14.56
CA LEU A 56 3.90 -7.45 13.49
C LEU A 56 2.43 -7.80 13.22
N LEU A 57 2.12 -9.10 13.17
CA LEU A 57 0.74 -9.53 12.96
C LEU A 57 -0.17 -9.00 14.08
N GLU A 58 0.29 -9.06 15.31
CA GLU A 58 -0.47 -8.54 16.44
C GLU A 58 -0.66 -7.03 16.31
N THR A 59 0.38 -6.32 15.89
CA THR A 59 0.32 -4.88 15.68
C THR A 59 -0.71 -4.54 14.61
N TYR A 60 -0.74 -5.27 13.51
CA TYR A 60 -1.72 -5.04 12.46
C TYR A 60 -3.15 -5.27 12.94
N ARG A 61 -3.36 -6.33 13.73
CA ARG A 61 -4.69 -6.61 14.29
C ARG A 61 -5.14 -5.52 15.26
N LYS A 62 -4.22 -5.01 16.06
CA LYS A 62 -4.52 -3.90 16.97
C LYS A 62 -4.87 -2.63 16.19
N TYR A 63 -4.15 -2.37 15.11
CA TYR A 63 -4.41 -1.24 14.26
C TYR A 63 -5.84 -1.29 13.70
N LEU A 64 -6.24 -2.45 13.18
CA LEU A 64 -7.58 -2.63 12.64
C LEU A 64 -8.65 -2.49 13.73
N ALA A 65 -8.39 -3.05 14.90
CA ALA A 65 -9.33 -2.96 16.03
C ALA A 65 -9.51 -1.51 16.48
N ASP A 66 -8.42 -0.75 16.51
CA ASP A 66 -8.46 0.66 16.88
C ASP A 66 -9.27 1.48 15.89
N ILE A 67 -9.06 1.22 14.59
CA ILE A 67 -9.85 1.90 13.56
C ILE A 67 -11.33 1.58 13.72
N LYS A 68 -11.65 0.33 14.00
CA LYS A 68 -13.06 -0.06 14.18
C LYS A 68 -13.67 0.64 15.38
N GLU A 69 -12.91 0.73 16.48
CA GLU A 69 -13.41 1.38 17.68
C GLU A 69 -13.61 2.88 17.49
N ARG A 70 -12.63 3.53 16.84
CA ARG A 70 -12.65 5.00 16.73
C ARG A 70 -13.48 5.52 15.58
N HIS A 71 -13.60 4.75 14.50
CA HIS A 71 -14.21 5.23 13.24
C HIS A 71 -15.32 4.32 12.72
N GLY A 72 -15.61 3.22 13.39
CA GLY A 72 -16.60 2.27 12.92
C GLY A 72 -16.10 1.36 11.81
N GLY A 73 -14.81 1.43 11.49
CA GLY A 73 -14.19 0.63 10.45
C GLY A 73 -13.88 1.44 9.20
N ILE A 74 -13.32 0.76 8.21
CA ILE A 74 -12.94 1.39 6.94
C ILE A 74 -14.03 1.12 5.92
N HIS A 75 -14.50 2.21 5.30
CA HIS A 75 -15.51 2.14 4.24
C HIS A 75 -14.84 1.87 2.89
N GLU A 76 -13.73 2.55 2.61
CA GLU A 76 -13.07 2.47 1.31
C GLU A 76 -11.63 2.93 1.44
N ILE A 77 -10.76 2.39 0.58
CA ILE A 77 -9.39 2.85 0.45
C ILE A 77 -9.19 3.30 -0.99
N GLN A 78 -8.56 4.46 -1.17
CA GLN A 78 -8.30 5.02 -2.48
C GLN A 78 -6.84 5.45 -2.55
N ILE A 79 -6.32 5.57 -3.78
CA ILE A 79 -5.05 6.26 -3.97
C ILE A 79 -5.33 7.75 -3.77
N SER A 80 -4.52 8.40 -2.94
CA SER A 80 -4.67 9.83 -2.72
C SER A 80 -4.51 10.60 -4.03
N PRO A 81 -5.19 11.75 -4.20
CA PRO A 81 -4.96 12.61 -5.37
C PRO A 81 -3.49 13.00 -5.56
N ASN A 82 -2.72 13.01 -4.48
CA ASN A 82 -1.28 13.31 -4.55
C ASN A 82 -0.44 12.13 -5.04
N VAL A 83 -1.03 10.95 -5.14
CA VAL A 83 -0.46 9.69 -5.62
C VAL A 83 0.73 9.20 -4.82
N GLY A 84 1.84 9.96 -4.80
CA GLY A 84 3.04 9.54 -4.10
C GLY A 84 4.23 10.43 -4.42
N ARG A 85 5.38 10.06 -3.90
CA ARG A 85 6.61 10.83 -4.08
C ARG A 85 7.82 9.90 -4.05
N CYS A 86 8.73 10.08 -5.01
CA CYS A 86 10.00 9.35 -5.02
C CYS A 86 11.05 10.12 -4.23
N ASP A 87 11.84 9.40 -3.45
CA ASP A 87 13.00 9.95 -2.74
C ASP A 87 14.24 9.21 -3.23
N SER A 88 14.99 9.83 -4.13
CA SER A 88 16.15 9.20 -4.74
C SER A 88 17.30 9.00 -3.75
N THR A 89 17.36 9.84 -2.72
CA THR A 89 18.41 9.72 -1.71
C THR A 89 18.25 8.46 -0.88
N LEU A 90 17.01 8.14 -0.50
CA LEU A 90 16.72 6.97 0.31
C LEU A 90 16.34 5.75 -0.53
N HIS A 91 16.23 5.90 -1.85
CA HIS A 91 15.78 4.85 -2.76
C HIS A 91 14.41 4.31 -2.37
N LEU A 92 13.52 5.21 -1.95
CA LEU A 92 12.15 4.88 -1.55
C LEU A 92 11.17 5.63 -2.44
N THR A 93 10.01 5.02 -2.61
CA THR A 93 8.86 5.70 -3.21
C THR A 93 7.75 5.65 -2.18
N TYR A 94 7.28 6.82 -1.77
CA TYR A 94 6.19 6.91 -0.80
C TYR A 94 4.87 6.87 -1.57
N ALA A 95 4.03 5.91 -1.25
CA ALA A 95 2.69 5.83 -1.81
C ALA A 95 1.73 6.52 -0.83
N PHE A 96 0.82 7.34 -1.35
CA PHE A 96 -0.15 8.04 -0.52
C PHE A 96 -1.52 7.41 -0.75
N LEU A 97 -2.09 6.84 0.31
CA LEU A 97 -3.42 6.24 0.27
C LEU A 97 -4.37 7.07 1.13
N LEU A 98 -5.62 7.06 0.76
CA LEU A 98 -6.67 7.74 1.49
C LEU A 98 -7.57 6.69 2.11
N LEU A 99 -7.59 6.63 3.44
CA LEU A 99 -8.49 5.75 4.17
C LEU A 99 -9.78 6.50 4.45
N CYS A 100 -10.88 6.00 3.93
CA CYS A 100 -12.19 6.60 4.13
C CYS A 100 -12.93 5.75 5.16
N TYR A 101 -13.25 6.35 6.29
CA TYR A 101 -13.83 5.62 7.42
C TYR A 101 -15.35 5.65 7.40
N ASN A 102 -15.94 4.71 8.14
CA ASN A 102 -17.40 4.62 8.20
C ASN A 102 -18.07 5.80 8.89
N ASP A 103 -17.31 6.58 9.66
CA ASP A 103 -17.82 7.78 10.31
C ASP A 103 -17.76 9.02 9.41
N SER A 104 -17.48 8.83 8.14
CA SER A 104 -17.40 9.91 7.13
C SER A 104 -16.15 10.77 7.25
N THR A 105 -15.19 10.38 8.09
CA THR A 105 -13.88 11.04 8.12
C THR A 105 -12.90 10.27 7.25
N GLN A 106 -11.78 10.89 6.92
CA GLN A 106 -10.76 10.25 6.12
C GLN A 106 -9.38 10.69 6.57
N GLU A 107 -8.39 9.86 6.23
CA GLU A 107 -7.01 10.09 6.63
C GLU A 107 -6.09 9.67 5.50
N GLU A 108 -5.10 10.50 5.19
CA GLU A 108 -4.07 10.11 4.24
C GLU A 108 -2.98 9.35 4.99
N VAL A 109 -2.62 8.17 4.50
CA VAL A 109 -1.52 7.41 5.06
C VAL A 109 -0.39 7.34 4.04
N VAL A 110 0.84 7.36 4.54
CA VAL A 110 2.04 7.32 3.71
C VAL A 110 2.65 5.94 3.86
N VAL A 111 2.81 5.24 2.74
CA VAL A 111 3.34 3.89 2.73
C VAL A 111 4.68 3.90 2.01
N PRO A 112 5.79 3.74 2.73
CA PRO A 112 7.10 3.65 2.08
C PRO A 112 7.20 2.34 1.30
N MET A 113 7.57 2.45 0.03
CA MET A 113 7.65 1.32 -0.89
C MET A 113 9.03 1.22 -1.48
N VAL A 114 9.48 -0.01 -1.73
CA VAL A 114 10.73 -0.29 -2.44
C VAL A 114 10.47 -1.28 -3.56
N GLU A 115 11.24 -1.18 -4.62
CA GLU A 115 11.19 -2.16 -5.69
C GLU A 115 12.23 -3.23 -5.41
N GLU A 116 11.78 -4.49 -5.38
CA GLU A 116 12.62 -5.61 -5.01
C GLU A 116 12.40 -6.71 -6.04
N ASN A 117 13.43 -7.03 -6.83
CA ASN A 117 13.34 -8.04 -7.88
C ASN A 117 12.18 -7.78 -8.84
N GLY A 118 11.95 -6.52 -9.18
CA GLY A 118 10.89 -6.14 -10.11
C GLY A 118 9.51 -6.02 -9.48
N ASN A 119 9.40 -6.28 -8.18
CA ASN A 119 8.13 -6.21 -7.47
C ASN A 119 8.16 -5.09 -6.43
N TRP A 120 7.05 -4.39 -6.31
CA TRP A 120 6.91 -3.37 -5.28
C TRP A 120 6.55 -4.03 -3.96
N LYS A 121 7.29 -3.67 -2.90
CA LYS A 121 7.07 -4.18 -1.55
C LYS A 121 7.00 -3.03 -0.57
N MET A 122 6.32 -3.22 0.54
CA MET A 122 6.31 -2.22 1.61
C MET A 122 7.64 -2.28 2.35
N LYS A 123 8.20 -1.12 2.64
CA LYS A 123 9.45 -1.02 3.38
C LYS A 123 9.34 -1.51 4.83
#